data_84a51a3761fcd9608cedf53160eab4f4
#
_entry.id   84a51a3761fcd9608cedf53160eab4f4
#
_cell.length_a   1.000
_cell.length_b   1.000
_cell.length_c   1.000
_cell.angle_alpha   90.00
_cell.angle_beta   90.00
_cell.angle_gamma   90.00
#
_symmetry.space_group_name_H-M   'P 1'
#
loop_
_entity.id
_entity.type
_entity.pdbx_description
1 polymer ?
#
loop_
_entity_poly.entity_id
_entity_poly.type
_entity_poly.pdbx_seq_one_letter_code
_entity_poly.pdbx_strand_id
1 'polypeptide(L)'
;MVEFFLNNKKVVAKDDETIWSVAKREGITLPHLCFADKPGYRADGNCRACMVSIEGERVLAASCIRKPTEGMKVLTNDERSIKSRKMVLELLVTDQPDRDTSHDPDSHFWKIASDIDVEKSRFEKREKKIVPCEDSSHVAMSVN
;
A
#
# COMPACT_ATOMS: atom_id res chain seq x y z
N MET A 1 1.48 -25.20 -5.86
CA MET A 1 0.37 -24.63 -5.04
C MET A 1 0.76 -24.74 -3.57
N VAL A 2 0.54 -23.72 -2.76
CA VAL A 2 0.97 -23.63 -1.36
C VAL A 2 -0.25 -23.35 -0.48
N GLU A 3 -0.44 -24.14 0.58
CA GLU A 3 -1.50 -23.91 1.56
C GLU A 3 -1.00 -23.04 2.72
N PHE A 4 -1.73 -22.00 3.09
CA PHE A 4 -1.41 -21.12 4.20
C PHE A 4 -2.66 -20.55 4.85
N PHE A 5 -2.51 -19.81 5.94
CA PHE A 5 -3.62 -19.18 6.67
C PHE A 5 -3.61 -17.68 6.46
N LEU A 6 -4.73 -17.14 6.03
CA LEU A 6 -4.96 -15.70 5.87
C LEU A 6 -6.12 -15.29 6.81
N ASN A 7 -5.82 -14.50 7.83
CA ASN A 7 -6.76 -14.15 8.91
C ASN A 7 -7.47 -15.38 9.50
N ASN A 8 -6.67 -16.41 9.82
CA ASN A 8 -7.13 -17.71 10.35
C ASN A 8 -7.97 -18.57 9.38
N LYS A 9 -8.21 -18.13 8.16
CA LYS A 9 -8.85 -18.93 7.11
C LYS A 9 -7.78 -19.65 6.29
N LYS A 10 -7.92 -20.95 6.12
CA LYS A 10 -7.06 -21.74 5.23
C LYS A 10 -7.32 -21.37 3.78
N VAL A 11 -6.29 -21.00 3.05
CA VAL A 11 -6.32 -20.59 1.65
C VAL A 11 -5.18 -21.24 0.87
N VAL A 12 -5.33 -21.32 -0.44
CA VAL A 12 -4.31 -21.88 -1.35
C VAL A 12 -3.79 -20.78 -2.26
N ALA A 13 -2.48 -20.59 -2.27
CA ALA A 13 -1.81 -19.78 -3.26
C ALA A 13 -1.44 -20.61 -4.49
N LYS A 14 -1.64 -20.03 -5.67
CA LYS A 14 -1.10 -20.57 -6.92
C LYS A 14 0.39 -20.23 -7.02
N ASP A 15 1.06 -20.89 -7.98
CA ASP A 15 2.45 -20.58 -8.26
C ASP A 15 2.56 -19.08 -8.65
N ASP A 16 3.56 -18.41 -8.10
CA ASP A 16 3.85 -16.99 -8.29
C ASP A 16 2.86 -15.98 -7.66
N GLU A 17 1.78 -16.40 -7.01
CA GLU A 17 0.94 -15.49 -6.26
C GLU A 17 1.66 -14.93 -5.03
N THR A 18 1.48 -13.63 -4.80
CA THR A 18 1.90 -12.95 -3.57
C THR A 18 0.78 -12.99 -2.52
N ILE A 19 1.11 -12.71 -1.27
CA ILE A 19 0.09 -12.58 -0.21
C ILE A 19 -0.97 -11.56 -0.60
N TRP A 20 -0.59 -10.45 -1.23
CA TRP A 20 -1.52 -9.43 -1.72
C TRP A 20 -2.49 -9.97 -2.79
N SER A 21 -1.97 -10.72 -3.76
CA SER A 21 -2.79 -11.31 -4.84
C SER A 21 -3.82 -12.29 -4.28
N VAL A 22 -3.40 -13.14 -3.34
CA VAL A 22 -4.32 -14.07 -2.67
C VAL A 22 -5.35 -13.30 -1.83
N ALA A 23 -4.94 -12.28 -1.05
CA ALA A 23 -5.85 -11.45 -0.26
C ALA A 23 -6.92 -10.80 -1.14
N LYS A 24 -6.52 -10.21 -2.27
CA LYS A 24 -7.45 -9.63 -3.25
C LYS A 24 -8.46 -10.66 -3.77
N ARG A 25 -8.01 -11.85 -4.14
CA ARG A 25 -8.86 -12.95 -4.63
C ARG A 25 -9.84 -13.45 -3.55
N GLU A 26 -9.43 -13.40 -2.29
CA GLU A 26 -10.29 -13.75 -1.13
C GLU A 26 -11.18 -12.58 -0.65
N GLY A 27 -11.23 -11.47 -1.39
CA GLY A 27 -12.07 -10.31 -1.08
C GLY A 27 -11.51 -9.40 0.02
N ILE A 28 -10.24 -9.54 0.37
CA ILE A 28 -9.56 -8.69 1.36
C ILE A 28 -8.83 -7.57 0.64
N THR A 29 -9.29 -6.33 0.84
CA THR A 29 -8.63 -5.15 0.28
C THR A 29 -7.43 -4.75 1.14
N LEU A 30 -6.24 -4.78 0.53
CA LEU A 30 -5.02 -4.26 1.13
C LEU A 30 -4.56 -3.04 0.35
N PRO A 31 -4.27 -1.90 1.02
CA PRO A 31 -3.80 -0.70 0.35
C PRO A 31 -2.46 -0.96 -0.36
N HIS A 32 -2.25 -0.31 -1.49
CA HIS A 32 -1.02 -0.40 -2.28
C HIS A 32 -0.84 0.86 -3.13
N LEU A 33 0.38 1.36 -3.25
CA LEU A 33 0.70 2.57 -4.01
C LEU A 33 1.80 2.34 -5.06
N CYS A 34 2.86 1.60 -4.69
CA CYS A 34 3.98 1.33 -5.60
C CYS A 34 3.77 0.11 -6.51
N PHE A 35 2.58 -0.44 -6.53
CA PHE A 35 2.21 -1.60 -7.33
C PHE A 35 0.91 -1.33 -8.07
N ALA A 36 0.84 -1.66 -9.34
CA ALA A 36 -0.39 -1.72 -10.11
C ALA A 36 -0.56 -3.14 -10.65
N ASP A 37 -1.75 -3.72 -10.43
CA ASP A 37 -2.10 -5.06 -10.93
C ASP A 37 -2.46 -4.98 -12.43
N LYS A 38 -1.45 -4.67 -13.23
CA LYS A 38 -1.54 -4.52 -14.69
C LYS A 38 -0.36 -5.20 -15.36
N PRO A 39 -0.50 -5.70 -16.59
CA PRO A 39 0.60 -6.27 -17.36
C PRO A 39 1.79 -5.31 -17.46
N GLY A 40 2.99 -5.82 -17.23
CA GLY A 40 4.23 -5.04 -17.29
C GLY A 40 4.60 -4.30 -16.00
N TYR A 41 3.73 -4.26 -14.99
CA TYR A 41 4.06 -3.70 -13.68
C TYR A 41 4.53 -4.80 -12.73
N ARG A 42 5.61 -4.55 -12.03
CA ARG A 42 6.07 -5.40 -10.93
C ARG A 42 5.91 -4.67 -9.59
N ALA A 43 5.74 -5.45 -8.55
CA ALA A 43 5.74 -4.93 -7.20
C ALA A 43 7.18 -4.75 -6.69
N ASP A 44 7.50 -3.57 -6.17
CA ASP A 44 8.83 -3.27 -5.59
C ASP A 44 8.82 -3.22 -4.06
N GLY A 45 7.64 -3.22 -3.44
CA GLY A 45 7.49 -3.18 -1.97
C GLY A 45 7.96 -1.89 -1.31
N ASN A 46 8.15 -0.80 -2.07
CA ASN A 46 8.77 0.44 -1.58
C ASN A 46 7.85 1.29 -0.71
N CYS A 47 6.57 1.41 -1.08
CA CYS A 47 5.64 2.31 -0.38
C CYS A 47 5.24 1.83 1.02
N ARG A 48 5.36 0.54 1.32
CA ARG A 48 4.98 -0.07 2.61
C ARG A 48 3.50 0.12 3.01
N ALA A 49 2.65 0.53 2.11
CA ALA A 49 1.21 0.67 2.37
C ALA A 49 0.50 -0.68 2.56
N CYS A 50 1.05 -1.77 2.05
CA CYS A 50 0.46 -3.12 2.06
C CYS A 50 1.00 -4.05 3.16
N MET A 51 1.53 -3.50 4.26
CA MET A 51 2.17 -4.28 5.32
C MET A 51 1.19 -5.22 6.02
N VAL A 52 1.66 -6.44 6.30
CA VAL A 52 0.93 -7.50 7.02
C VAL A 52 1.84 -8.15 8.06
N SER A 53 1.24 -8.72 9.10
CA SER A 53 1.95 -9.55 10.09
C SER A 53 2.04 -10.99 9.61
N ILE A 54 3.17 -11.64 9.90
CA ILE A 54 3.37 -13.07 9.71
C ILE A 54 3.74 -13.65 11.06
N GLU A 55 3.02 -14.69 11.51
CA GLU A 55 3.28 -15.33 12.80
C GLU A 55 4.71 -15.89 12.84
N GLY A 56 5.41 -15.61 13.93
CA GLY A 56 6.82 -15.99 14.09
C GLY A 56 7.83 -15.00 13.46
N GLU A 57 7.39 -14.03 12.66
CA GLU A 57 8.28 -13.00 12.13
C GLU A 57 8.26 -11.73 13.01
N ARG A 58 9.47 -11.23 13.33
CA ARG A 58 9.62 -10.01 14.14
C ARG A 58 9.18 -8.75 13.41
N VAL A 59 9.28 -8.72 12.10
CA VAL A 59 9.00 -7.56 11.25
C VAL A 59 7.78 -7.79 10.40
N LEU A 60 7.09 -6.70 10.04
CA LEU A 60 5.99 -6.75 9.07
C LEU A 60 6.53 -7.01 7.68
N ALA A 61 5.76 -7.69 6.85
CA ALA A 61 6.09 -8.00 5.47
C ALA A 61 5.26 -7.16 4.49
N ALA A 62 5.87 -6.74 3.39
CA ALA A 62 5.16 -6.11 2.28
C ALA A 62 4.44 -7.21 1.47
N SER A 63 3.12 -7.28 1.59
CA SER A 63 2.32 -8.36 1.00
C SER A 63 2.38 -8.41 -0.53
N CYS A 64 2.66 -7.29 -1.19
CA CYS A 64 2.75 -7.20 -2.65
C CYS A 64 3.99 -7.90 -3.26
N ILE A 65 5.02 -8.18 -2.45
CA ILE A 65 6.24 -8.88 -2.88
C ILE A 65 6.45 -10.21 -2.15
N ARG A 66 5.84 -10.40 -0.98
CA ARG A 66 6.00 -11.61 -0.18
C ARG A 66 5.16 -12.74 -0.75
N LYS A 67 5.81 -13.84 -1.12
CA LYS A 67 5.14 -15.10 -1.48
C LYS A 67 4.82 -15.89 -0.22
N PRO A 68 3.64 -16.52 -0.14
CA PRO A 68 3.33 -17.41 0.97
C PRO A 68 4.18 -18.69 0.92
N THR A 69 4.40 -19.28 2.09
CA THR A 69 5.03 -20.60 2.25
C THR A 69 4.06 -21.53 2.95
N GLU A 70 4.32 -22.83 2.88
CA GLU A 70 3.45 -23.85 3.46
C GLU A 70 3.23 -23.62 4.96
N GLY A 71 1.98 -23.60 5.38
CA GLY A 71 1.59 -23.40 6.79
C GLY A 71 1.78 -21.98 7.32
N MET A 72 2.26 -21.02 6.51
CA MET A 72 2.41 -19.62 6.94
C MET A 72 1.09 -19.08 7.48
N LYS A 73 1.14 -18.30 8.56
CA LYS A 73 -0.02 -17.61 9.11
C LYS A 73 0.13 -16.11 8.97
N VAL A 74 -0.75 -15.52 8.20
CA VAL A 74 -0.75 -14.10 7.85
C VAL A 74 -1.95 -13.41 8.47
N LEU A 75 -1.71 -12.29 9.14
CA LEU A 75 -2.74 -11.40 9.68
C LEU A 75 -2.69 -10.06 8.95
N THR A 76 -3.83 -9.66 8.42
CA THR A 76 -3.98 -8.38 7.70
C THR A 76 -4.69 -7.32 8.54
N ASN A 77 -5.37 -7.72 9.59
CA ASN A 77 -6.23 -6.88 10.41
C ASN A 77 -5.80 -6.82 11.89
N ASP A 78 -4.58 -7.25 12.21
CA ASP A 78 -4.00 -7.05 13.53
C ASP A 78 -3.64 -5.58 13.77
N GLU A 79 -3.62 -5.16 15.03
CA GLU A 79 -3.36 -3.77 15.44
C GLU A 79 -2.04 -3.24 14.87
N ARG A 80 -1.00 -4.04 14.87
CA ARG A 80 0.32 -3.67 14.39
C ARG A 80 0.34 -3.37 12.90
N SER A 81 -0.30 -4.20 12.08
CA SER A 81 -0.41 -4.02 10.63
C SER A 81 -1.25 -2.79 10.29
N ILE A 82 -2.40 -2.61 10.97
CA ILE A 82 -3.27 -1.44 10.78
C ILE A 82 -2.52 -0.17 11.14
N LYS A 83 -1.88 -0.11 12.30
CA LYS A 83 -1.11 1.05 12.77
C LYS A 83 0.04 1.41 11.81
N SER A 84 0.75 0.40 11.31
CA SER A 84 1.83 0.60 10.33
C SER A 84 1.32 1.22 9.03
N ARG A 85 0.24 0.69 8.47
CA ARG A 85 -0.36 1.22 7.24
C ARG A 85 -0.86 2.65 7.43
N LYS A 86 -1.55 2.95 8.53
CA LYS A 86 -1.99 4.32 8.86
C LYS A 86 -0.80 5.28 8.95
N MET A 87 0.25 4.90 9.66
CA MET A 87 1.46 5.72 9.80
C MET A 87 2.12 6.03 8.46
N VAL A 88 2.23 5.03 7.58
CA VAL A 88 2.79 5.22 6.23
C VAL A 88 1.98 6.24 5.45
N LEU A 89 0.65 6.10 5.46
CA LEU A 89 -0.23 7.04 4.74
C LEU A 89 -0.19 8.44 5.36
N GLU A 90 -0.16 8.57 6.69
CA GLU A 90 0.00 9.86 7.36
C GLU A 90 1.28 10.59 6.93
N LEU A 91 2.41 9.86 6.84
CA LEU A 91 3.68 10.42 6.37
C LEU A 91 3.59 10.86 4.90
N LEU A 92 2.94 10.08 4.06
CA LEU A 92 2.76 10.43 2.65
C LEU A 92 1.82 11.62 2.45
N VAL A 93 0.79 11.76 3.29
CA VAL A 93 -0.13 12.91 3.28
C VAL A 93 0.60 14.21 3.61
N THR A 94 1.66 14.19 4.44
CA THR A 94 2.45 15.42 4.70
C THR A 94 3.13 15.99 3.47
N ASP A 95 3.40 15.14 2.49
CA ASP A 95 4.08 15.51 1.26
C ASP A 95 3.09 15.88 0.13
N GLN A 96 1.79 15.72 0.36
CA GLN A 96 0.74 16.05 -0.60
C GLN A 96 0.15 17.44 -0.34
N PRO A 97 -0.39 18.13 -1.37
CA PRO A 97 -1.32 19.24 -1.17
C PRO A 97 -2.51 18.78 -0.33
N ASP A 98 -3.26 19.71 0.28
CA ASP A 98 -4.53 19.33 0.88
C ASP A 98 -5.47 18.76 -0.18
N ARG A 99 -6.30 17.77 0.20
CA ARG A 99 -7.16 17.07 -0.75
C ARG A 99 -7.98 18.01 -1.62
N ASP A 100 -8.57 19.03 -0.98
CA ASP A 100 -9.43 20.02 -1.65
C ASP A 100 -8.68 20.91 -2.66
N THR A 101 -7.36 21.03 -2.52
CA THR A 101 -6.49 21.81 -3.40
C THR A 101 -5.60 20.93 -4.28
N SER A 102 -5.73 19.61 -4.15
CA SER A 102 -4.97 18.68 -4.97
C SER A 102 -5.47 18.66 -6.41
N HIS A 103 -4.58 18.37 -7.35
CA HIS A 103 -4.93 18.27 -8.77
C HIS A 103 -6.02 17.20 -9.04
N ASP A 104 -6.00 16.10 -8.31
CA ASP A 104 -7.00 15.04 -8.37
C ASP A 104 -7.39 14.58 -6.95
N PRO A 105 -8.44 15.18 -6.34
CA PRO A 105 -8.91 14.82 -5.00
C PRO A 105 -9.51 13.41 -4.93
N ASP A 106 -9.83 12.80 -6.09
CA ASP A 106 -10.35 11.44 -6.22
C ASP A 106 -9.32 10.43 -6.70
N SER A 107 -8.04 10.82 -6.68
CA SER A 107 -6.93 9.93 -7.04
C SER A 107 -6.92 8.64 -6.21
N HIS A 108 -6.24 7.63 -6.74
CA HIS A 108 -6.04 6.36 -6.03
C HIS A 108 -5.43 6.55 -4.63
N PHE A 109 -4.51 7.51 -4.48
CA PHE A 109 -3.93 7.85 -3.20
C PHE A 109 -4.98 8.32 -2.19
N TRP A 110 -5.82 9.30 -2.56
CA TRP A 110 -6.84 9.84 -1.67
C TRP A 110 -7.95 8.84 -1.35
N LYS A 111 -8.29 7.95 -2.29
CA LYS A 111 -9.21 6.83 -2.02
C LYS A 111 -8.65 5.88 -0.97
N ILE A 112 -7.40 5.46 -1.11
CA ILE A 112 -6.74 4.60 -0.11
C ILE A 112 -6.65 5.31 1.25
N ALA A 113 -6.31 6.59 1.28
CA ALA A 113 -6.24 7.36 2.51
C ALA A 113 -7.59 7.41 3.24
N SER A 114 -8.68 7.62 2.49
CA SER A 114 -10.05 7.56 3.04
C SER A 114 -10.42 6.16 3.55
N ASP A 115 -10.09 5.11 2.81
CA ASP A 115 -10.43 3.72 3.17
C ASP A 115 -9.81 3.28 4.51
N ILE A 116 -8.73 3.93 4.93
CA ILE A 116 -8.06 3.65 6.21
C ILE A 116 -8.15 4.79 7.23
N ASP A 117 -9.09 5.73 7.03
CA ASP A 117 -9.33 6.89 7.90
C ASP A 117 -8.09 7.79 8.12
N VAL A 118 -7.39 8.12 7.06
CA VAL A 118 -6.26 9.05 7.07
C VAL A 118 -6.55 10.22 6.13
N GLU A 119 -7.37 11.16 6.58
CA GLU A 119 -7.65 12.39 5.82
C GLU A 119 -6.60 13.48 6.06
N LYS A 120 -6.03 13.51 7.24
CA LYS A 120 -5.02 14.49 7.67
C LYS A 120 -3.89 13.80 8.39
N SER A 121 -2.70 14.38 8.27
CA SER A 121 -1.55 13.94 9.04
C SER A 121 -1.48 14.68 10.39
N ARG A 122 -1.04 13.98 11.43
CA ARG A 122 -0.63 14.60 12.71
C ARG A 122 0.78 15.19 12.65
N PHE A 123 1.52 14.94 11.59
CA PHE A 123 2.84 15.49 11.36
C PHE A 123 2.74 16.84 10.65
N GLU A 124 3.62 17.76 10.96
CA GLU A 124 3.70 19.04 10.28
C GLU A 124 4.11 18.88 8.83
N LYS A 125 3.45 19.63 7.95
CA LYS A 125 3.83 19.69 6.55
C LYS A 125 5.20 20.38 6.45
N ARG A 126 6.06 19.83 5.61
CA ARG A 126 7.29 20.51 5.25
C ARG A 126 6.96 21.73 4.39
N GLU A 127 7.55 22.89 4.73
CA GLU A 127 7.58 23.99 3.79
C GLU A 127 8.48 23.61 2.60
N LYS A 128 7.87 23.04 1.59
CA LYS A 128 8.55 22.81 0.31
C LYS A 128 8.39 24.03 -0.55
N LYS A 129 9.50 24.66 -0.95
CA LYS A 129 9.49 25.47 -2.17
C LYS A 129 9.34 24.49 -3.34
N ILE A 130 8.09 24.21 -3.72
CA ILE A 130 7.81 23.45 -4.92
C ILE A 130 8.18 24.35 -6.09
N VAL A 131 9.28 24.05 -6.75
CA VAL A 131 9.57 24.61 -8.06
C VAL A 131 8.76 23.79 -9.05
N PRO A 132 7.76 24.35 -9.71
CA PRO A 132 7.02 23.63 -10.75
C PRO A 132 8.01 23.12 -11.80
N CYS A 133 8.00 21.86 -12.12
CA CYS A 133 8.72 21.36 -13.26
C CYS A 133 7.92 21.73 -14.52
N GLU A 134 8.29 22.84 -15.16
CA GLU A 134 7.76 23.22 -16.46
C GLU A 134 8.56 22.49 -17.55
N ASP A 135 8.17 21.28 -17.86
CA ASP A 135 8.66 20.59 -19.06
C ASP A 135 7.56 20.53 -20.11
N SER A 136 7.69 21.35 -21.13
CA SER A 136 6.79 21.38 -22.29
C SER A 136 7.11 20.32 -23.34
N SER A 137 8.15 19.50 -23.16
CA SER A 137 8.61 18.52 -24.14
C SER A 137 7.75 17.26 -24.21
N HIS A 138 6.96 16.98 -23.16
CA HIS A 138 6.06 15.83 -23.08
C HIS A 138 4.74 16.21 -22.43
N VAL A 139 3.66 15.54 -22.85
CA VAL A 139 2.32 15.75 -22.29
C VAL A 139 2.34 15.46 -20.79
N ALA A 140 2.40 16.52 -20.00
CA ALA A 140 2.11 16.56 -18.58
C ALA A 140 2.71 15.43 -17.72
N MET A 141 4.01 15.50 -17.42
CA MET A 141 4.51 14.91 -16.18
C MET A 141 4.94 16.03 -15.23
N SER A 142 4.16 16.24 -14.18
CA SER A 142 4.60 17.00 -13.02
C SER A 142 5.11 15.99 -12.00
N VAL A 143 6.39 16.05 -11.70
CA VAL A 143 7.00 15.26 -10.62
C VAL A 143 7.38 16.22 -9.49
N ASN A 144 6.76 16.01 -8.34
CA ASN A 144 7.15 16.66 -7.09
C ASN A 144 8.25 15.85 -6.42
#